data_2573d237fc51c4d1d05e00ef6d423835
#
_entry.id   2573d237fc51c4d1d05e00ef6d423835
#
_cell.length_a   1.000
_cell.length_b   1.000
_cell.length_c   1.000
_cell.angle_alpha   90.00
_cell.angle_beta   90.00
_cell.angle_gamma   90.00
#
_symmetry.space_group_name_H-M   'P 1'
#
loop_
_entity.id
_entity.type
_entity.pdbx_description
1 polymer ?
#
loop_
_entity_poly.entity_id
_entity_poly.type
_entity_poly.pdbx_seq_one_letter_code
_entity_poly.pdbx_strand_id
1 'polypeptide(L)'
;MRVNHHNRGFTLIEMMITVAIIGILAAIALPAFQNYQNRSRRSEAYSNLGAIVKLEKTYFTEYNSYSAVVPVPGPPLGSFKRPWTPFAETQFGRVGFRPEGDIAYDYEVAICPGADCFTASGIGDVDGNGFVSLVQYVQPSAGAGATVPSAVFGGLGLPIDLSTNNPVLNAVAINYVADPY
;
A
#
# COMPACT_ATOMS: atom_id res chain seq x y z
N MET A 1 -31.07 -58.61 17.44
CA MET A 1 -31.14 -57.37 18.25
C MET A 1 -31.08 -56.17 17.30
N ARG A 2 -32.18 -55.42 17.12
CA ARG A 2 -32.18 -54.18 16.35
C ARG A 2 -31.89 -53.03 17.31
N VAL A 3 -30.78 -52.35 17.14
CA VAL A 3 -30.45 -51.13 17.88
C VAL A 3 -31.24 -49.97 17.24
N ASN A 4 -32.26 -49.46 17.93
CA ASN A 4 -32.98 -48.27 17.52
C ASN A 4 -32.09 -47.03 17.77
N HIS A 5 -31.50 -46.47 16.71
CA HIS A 5 -30.90 -45.14 16.77
C HIS A 5 -32.03 -44.10 16.87
N HIS A 6 -32.15 -43.49 18.04
CA HIS A 6 -33.00 -42.32 18.22
C HIS A 6 -32.34 -41.14 17.49
N ASN A 7 -32.81 -40.79 16.32
CA ASN A 7 -32.48 -39.53 15.62
C ASN A 7 -33.06 -38.39 16.48
N ARG A 8 -32.21 -37.71 17.26
CA ARG A 8 -32.58 -36.47 17.95
C ARG A 8 -32.47 -35.34 16.92
N GLY A 9 -33.59 -34.73 16.56
CA GLY A 9 -33.62 -33.53 15.74
C GLY A 9 -33.32 -32.28 16.59
N PHE A 10 -32.79 -31.24 15.95
CA PHE A 10 -32.62 -29.92 16.60
C PHE A 10 -33.95 -29.27 16.90
N THR A 11 -34.04 -28.62 18.03
CA THR A 11 -35.21 -27.80 18.40
C THR A 11 -35.13 -26.43 17.75
N LEU A 12 -36.30 -25.82 17.50
CA LEU A 12 -36.36 -24.47 16.92
C LEU A 12 -35.64 -23.43 17.83
N ILE A 13 -35.75 -23.58 19.14
CA ILE A 13 -35.13 -22.68 20.12
C ILE A 13 -33.61 -22.81 20.12
N GLU A 14 -33.05 -24.00 19.94
CA GLU A 14 -31.59 -24.20 19.81
C GLU A 14 -31.04 -23.44 18.58
N MET A 15 -31.77 -23.52 17.44
CA MET A 15 -31.37 -22.75 16.27
C MET A 15 -31.46 -21.24 16.50
N MET A 16 -32.51 -20.76 17.17
CA MET A 16 -32.64 -19.34 17.47
C MET A 16 -31.53 -18.82 18.37
N ILE A 17 -31.13 -19.54 19.39
CA ILE A 17 -30.03 -19.16 20.30
C ILE A 17 -28.69 -19.18 19.55
N THR A 18 -28.44 -20.21 18.74
CA THR A 18 -27.17 -20.30 17.99
C THR A 18 -27.01 -19.17 17.00
N VAL A 19 -28.03 -18.82 16.22
CA VAL A 19 -27.92 -17.67 15.27
C VAL A 19 -27.83 -16.34 16.00
N ALA A 20 -28.46 -16.19 17.17
CA ALA A 20 -28.33 -14.97 17.98
C ALA A 20 -26.87 -14.79 18.47
N ILE A 21 -26.24 -15.84 18.98
CA ILE A 21 -24.83 -15.81 19.42
C ILE A 21 -23.89 -15.53 18.25
N ILE A 22 -24.07 -16.22 17.12
CA ILE A 22 -23.27 -15.98 15.91
C ILE A 22 -23.43 -14.55 15.43
N GLY A 23 -24.64 -13.99 15.44
CA GLY A 23 -24.92 -12.62 15.07
C GLY A 23 -24.15 -11.59 15.91
N ILE A 24 -24.11 -11.79 17.22
CA ILE A 24 -23.37 -10.91 18.14
C ILE A 24 -21.86 -11.02 17.87
N LEU A 25 -21.34 -12.22 17.73
CA LEU A 25 -19.91 -12.45 17.45
C LEU A 25 -19.52 -11.84 16.08
N ALA A 26 -20.32 -12.04 15.05
CA ALA A 26 -20.07 -11.48 13.73
C ALA A 26 -20.07 -9.96 13.73
N ALA A 27 -20.96 -9.31 14.48
CA ALA A 27 -21.03 -7.85 14.58
C ALA A 27 -19.73 -7.22 15.10
N ILE A 28 -18.98 -7.93 15.94
CA ILE A 28 -17.69 -7.47 16.47
C ILE A 28 -16.53 -7.90 15.55
N ALA A 29 -16.60 -9.11 15.00
CA ALA A 29 -15.52 -9.70 14.23
C ALA A 29 -15.33 -9.06 12.85
N LEU A 30 -16.42 -8.69 12.15
CA LEU A 30 -16.34 -8.14 10.79
C LEU A 30 -15.55 -6.84 10.70
N PRO A 31 -15.81 -5.78 11.51
CA PRO A 31 -15.03 -4.54 11.45
C PRO A 31 -13.58 -4.76 11.89
N ALA A 32 -13.32 -5.62 12.86
CA ALA A 32 -11.96 -5.94 13.26
C ALA A 32 -11.17 -6.63 12.13
N PHE A 33 -11.80 -7.53 11.40
CA PHE A 33 -11.20 -8.21 10.25
C PHE A 33 -10.88 -7.24 9.10
N GLN A 34 -11.78 -6.31 8.78
CA GLN A 34 -11.55 -5.28 7.77
C GLN A 34 -10.35 -4.40 8.13
N ASN A 35 -10.26 -3.94 9.37
CA ASN A 35 -9.11 -3.17 9.85
C ASN A 35 -7.79 -3.94 9.74
N TYR A 36 -7.82 -5.25 10.04
CA TYR A 36 -6.65 -6.11 9.89
C TYR A 36 -6.22 -6.25 8.41
N GLN A 37 -7.17 -6.43 7.51
CA GLN A 37 -6.90 -6.48 6.06
C GLN A 37 -6.27 -5.18 5.56
N ASN A 38 -6.79 -4.02 5.97
CA ASN A 38 -6.25 -2.73 5.55
C ASN A 38 -4.82 -2.51 6.06
N ARG A 39 -4.53 -2.92 7.30
CA ARG A 39 -3.16 -2.91 7.84
C ARG A 39 -2.21 -3.82 7.06
N SER A 40 -2.68 -5.00 6.67
CA SER A 40 -1.89 -5.95 5.86
C SER A 40 -1.55 -5.36 4.49
N ARG A 41 -2.49 -4.70 3.82
CA ARG A 41 -2.26 -4.02 2.54
C ARG A 41 -1.27 -2.87 2.67
N ARG A 42 -1.36 -2.08 3.75
CA ARG A 42 -0.38 -1.02 4.03
C ARG A 42 1.03 -1.60 4.25
N SER A 43 1.14 -2.70 4.97
CA SER A 43 2.43 -3.39 5.17
C SER A 43 3.05 -3.86 3.84
N GLU A 44 2.21 -4.32 2.89
CA GLU A 44 2.64 -4.64 1.52
C GLU A 44 3.26 -3.41 0.82
N ALA A 45 2.58 -2.25 0.92
CA ALA A 45 3.09 -1.00 0.33
C ALA A 45 4.46 -0.61 0.91
N TYR A 46 4.65 -0.71 2.22
CA TYR A 46 5.95 -0.44 2.86
C TYR A 46 7.04 -1.37 2.36
N SER A 47 6.75 -2.66 2.25
CA SER A 47 7.70 -3.67 1.78
C SER A 47 8.12 -3.42 0.33
N ASN A 48 7.14 -3.22 -0.55
CA ASN A 48 7.38 -2.98 -1.98
C ASN A 48 8.11 -1.67 -2.20
N LEU A 49 7.71 -0.60 -1.52
CA LEU A 49 8.37 0.69 -1.63
C LEU A 49 9.82 0.63 -1.12
N GLY A 50 10.05 -0.09 -0.01
CA GLY A 50 11.40 -0.35 0.49
C GLY A 50 12.28 -1.13 -0.50
N ALA A 51 11.69 -2.07 -1.25
CA ALA A 51 12.40 -2.77 -2.33
C ALA A 51 12.72 -1.84 -3.51
N ILE A 52 11.75 -1.04 -3.97
CA ILE A 52 11.96 -0.03 -5.02
C ILE A 52 13.11 0.91 -4.66
N VAL A 53 13.11 1.45 -3.45
CA VAL A 53 14.15 2.36 -2.97
C VAL A 53 15.54 1.74 -3.00
N LYS A 54 15.66 0.46 -2.61
CA LYS A 54 16.94 -0.26 -2.67
C LYS A 54 17.42 -0.44 -4.10
N LEU A 55 16.50 -0.81 -5.00
CA LEU A 55 16.81 -1.02 -6.41
C LEU A 55 17.19 0.29 -7.11
N GLU A 56 16.48 1.39 -6.82
CA GLU A 56 16.85 2.72 -7.32
C GLU A 56 18.24 3.16 -6.86
N LYS A 57 18.60 2.91 -5.60
CA LYS A 57 19.95 3.18 -5.09
C LYS A 57 21.01 2.31 -5.76
N THR A 58 20.71 1.05 -6.05
CA THR A 58 21.61 0.18 -6.81
C THR A 58 21.77 0.68 -8.24
N TYR A 59 20.67 1.04 -8.90
CA TYR A 59 20.69 1.62 -10.24
C TYR A 59 21.53 2.91 -10.28
N PHE A 60 21.42 3.76 -9.28
CA PHE A 60 22.23 4.98 -9.16
C PHE A 60 23.74 4.68 -9.06
N THR A 61 24.16 3.61 -8.38
CA THR A 61 25.57 3.25 -8.30
C THR A 61 26.16 2.82 -9.63
N GLU A 62 25.35 2.30 -10.55
CA GLU A 62 25.77 1.86 -11.88
C GLU A 62 25.71 2.97 -12.92
N TYR A 63 24.64 3.79 -12.88
CA TYR A 63 24.31 4.74 -13.95
C TYR A 63 24.47 6.20 -13.53
N ASN A 64 24.80 6.47 -12.25
CA ASN A 64 24.90 7.81 -11.67
C ASN A 64 23.63 8.66 -11.89
N SER A 65 22.48 8.03 -11.97
CA SER A 65 21.16 8.64 -12.13
C SER A 65 20.07 7.72 -11.60
N TYR A 66 18.97 8.29 -11.11
CA TYR A 66 17.77 7.52 -10.77
C TYR A 66 16.87 7.32 -11.99
N SER A 67 16.01 6.30 -11.96
CA SER A 67 15.11 5.97 -13.03
C SER A 67 13.68 6.45 -12.74
N ALA A 68 13.14 7.32 -13.60
CA ALA A 68 11.74 7.73 -13.50
C ALA A 68 10.80 6.61 -13.93
N VAL A 69 9.75 6.39 -13.15
CA VAL A 69 8.71 5.41 -13.42
C VAL A 69 7.35 6.06 -13.25
N VAL A 70 6.51 5.99 -14.27
CA VAL A 70 5.13 6.49 -14.22
C VAL A 70 4.26 5.61 -13.31
N PRO A 71 3.12 6.12 -12.79
CA PRO A 71 2.23 5.34 -11.94
C PRO A 71 1.77 4.05 -12.59
N VAL A 72 2.04 2.90 -11.97
CA VAL A 72 1.65 1.59 -12.45
C VAL A 72 1.16 0.69 -11.30
N PRO A 73 0.18 -0.17 -11.59
CA PRO A 73 -0.46 -0.49 -12.87
C PRO A 73 -1.41 0.59 -13.41
N GLY A 74 -1.68 1.65 -12.66
CA GLY A 74 -2.53 2.75 -13.07
C GLY A 74 -4.01 2.60 -12.64
N PRO A 75 -4.83 3.66 -12.78
CA PRO A 75 -6.22 3.64 -12.34
C PRO A 75 -7.04 2.54 -13.03
N PRO A 76 -8.17 2.11 -12.41
CA PRO A 76 -8.79 2.67 -11.22
C PRO A 76 -8.16 2.17 -9.91
N LEU A 77 -8.03 3.07 -8.92
CA LEU A 77 -7.73 2.71 -7.55
C LEU A 77 -8.97 2.12 -6.88
N GLY A 78 -8.77 1.21 -5.93
CA GLY A 78 -9.87 0.60 -5.21
C GLY A 78 -9.42 -0.43 -4.18
N SER A 79 -10.37 -0.93 -3.38
CA SER A 79 -10.12 -1.85 -2.28
C SER A 79 -9.75 -3.28 -2.70
N PHE A 80 -9.54 -3.55 -3.97
CA PHE A 80 -9.16 -4.85 -4.51
C PHE A 80 -7.71 -4.88 -4.98
N LYS A 81 -7.09 -6.05 -4.90
CA LYS A 81 -5.77 -6.27 -5.46
C LYS A 81 -5.85 -6.41 -6.98
N ARG A 82 -4.81 -5.94 -7.66
CA ARG A 82 -4.70 -5.93 -9.12
C ARG A 82 -3.44 -6.64 -9.58
N PRO A 83 -3.49 -7.32 -10.75
CA PRO A 83 -2.33 -8.01 -11.29
C PRO A 83 -1.25 -7.00 -11.73
N TRP A 84 0.00 -7.40 -11.60
CA TRP A 84 1.12 -6.70 -12.20
C TRP A 84 1.06 -6.82 -13.72
N THR A 85 0.91 -5.70 -14.41
CA THR A 85 0.68 -5.67 -15.86
C THR A 85 1.99 -5.75 -16.65
N PRO A 86 1.99 -6.20 -17.93
CA PRO A 86 3.17 -6.12 -18.80
C PRO A 86 3.70 -4.70 -18.96
N PHE A 87 2.83 -3.68 -18.91
CA PHE A 87 3.24 -2.29 -18.92
C PHE A 87 4.02 -1.93 -17.65
N ALA A 88 3.53 -2.34 -16.47
CA ALA A 88 4.25 -2.15 -15.22
C ALA A 88 5.61 -2.85 -15.21
N GLU A 89 5.69 -4.06 -15.77
CA GLU A 89 6.95 -4.79 -15.97
C GLU A 89 7.94 -4.00 -16.82
N THR A 90 7.47 -3.38 -17.90
CA THR A 90 8.32 -2.55 -18.77
C THR A 90 8.83 -1.30 -18.04
N GLN A 91 7.98 -0.66 -17.23
CA GLN A 91 8.33 0.56 -16.51
C GLN A 91 9.38 0.30 -15.42
N PHE A 92 9.18 -0.73 -14.61
CA PHE A 92 10.10 -1.09 -13.53
C PHE A 92 11.23 -2.04 -13.96
N GLY A 93 11.20 -2.54 -15.20
CA GLY A 93 12.20 -3.48 -15.72
C GLY A 93 13.63 -2.94 -15.72
N ARG A 94 13.80 -1.61 -15.83
CA ARG A 94 15.12 -0.97 -15.77
C ARG A 94 15.79 -1.12 -14.42
N VAL A 95 15.00 -1.00 -13.34
CA VAL A 95 15.49 -1.16 -11.97
C VAL A 95 15.35 -2.59 -11.44
N GLY A 96 14.66 -3.46 -12.19
CA GLY A 96 14.47 -4.87 -11.84
C GLY A 96 13.45 -5.12 -10.73
N PHE A 97 12.51 -4.17 -10.47
CA PHE A 97 11.47 -4.37 -9.49
C PHE A 97 10.29 -5.15 -10.07
N ARG A 98 9.88 -6.19 -9.33
CA ARG A 98 8.66 -6.95 -9.57
C ARG A 98 8.07 -7.39 -8.24
N PRO A 99 6.81 -7.03 -7.93
CA PRO A 99 6.14 -7.49 -6.72
C PRO A 99 5.76 -8.97 -6.82
N GLU A 100 5.58 -9.62 -5.67
CA GLU A 100 5.04 -10.97 -5.60
C GLU A 100 3.52 -10.95 -5.64
N GLY A 101 2.94 -11.46 -6.72
CA GLY A 101 1.48 -11.57 -6.89
C GLY A 101 0.77 -10.24 -7.15
N ASP A 102 -0.54 -10.22 -6.84
CA ASP A 102 -1.37 -9.05 -7.02
C ASP A 102 -1.12 -7.98 -5.95
N ILE A 103 -1.16 -6.73 -6.35
CA ILE A 103 -0.84 -5.56 -5.52
C ILE A 103 -2.07 -4.69 -5.23
N ALA A 104 -2.08 -4.05 -4.06
CA ALA A 104 -3.14 -3.14 -3.63
C ALA A 104 -2.81 -1.66 -3.91
N TYR A 105 -1.56 -1.34 -4.25
CA TYR A 105 -1.07 0.01 -4.47
C TYR A 105 -0.53 0.19 -5.88
N ASP A 106 -0.67 1.40 -6.43
CA ASP A 106 0.12 1.84 -7.57
C ASP A 106 1.46 2.38 -7.10
N TYR A 107 2.51 2.10 -7.84
CA TYR A 107 3.86 2.58 -7.54
C TYR A 107 4.37 3.50 -8.64
N GLU A 108 5.11 4.52 -8.24
CA GLU A 108 5.79 5.43 -9.15
C GLU A 108 7.14 5.87 -8.57
N VAL A 109 8.00 6.38 -9.43
CA VAL A 109 9.24 7.07 -9.05
C VAL A 109 9.34 8.37 -9.82
N ALA A 110 9.28 9.48 -9.11
CA ALA A 110 9.56 10.82 -9.64
C ALA A 110 11.02 11.19 -9.37
N ILE A 111 11.70 11.73 -10.38
CA ILE A 111 13.09 12.19 -10.25
C ILE A 111 13.18 13.71 -10.41
N CYS A 112 14.20 14.33 -9.81
CA CYS A 112 14.49 15.74 -10.04
C CYS A 112 15.21 15.96 -11.39
N PRO A 113 15.27 17.20 -11.89
CA PRO A 113 15.88 17.51 -13.20
C PRO A 113 17.32 17.04 -13.37
N GLY A 114 18.09 16.95 -12.28
CA GLY A 114 19.46 16.43 -12.30
C GLY A 114 19.56 14.92 -12.16
N ALA A 115 18.45 14.21 -11.96
CA ALA A 115 18.37 12.78 -11.70
C ALA A 115 19.21 12.30 -10.52
N ASP A 116 19.57 13.20 -9.59
CA ASP A 116 20.36 12.97 -8.38
C ASP A 116 19.50 12.90 -7.11
N CYS A 117 18.17 13.06 -7.25
CA CYS A 117 17.19 12.88 -6.20
C CYS A 117 15.93 12.21 -6.73
N PHE A 118 15.17 11.56 -5.87
CA PHE A 118 13.90 10.94 -6.25
C PHE A 118 12.89 10.88 -5.09
N THR A 119 11.62 10.79 -5.47
CA THR A 119 10.53 10.39 -4.57
C THR A 119 9.89 9.14 -5.13
N ALA A 120 9.90 8.05 -4.37
CA ALA A 120 9.13 6.87 -4.66
C ALA A 120 7.80 6.95 -3.89
N SER A 121 6.69 6.68 -4.56
CA SER A 121 5.36 6.78 -3.97
C SER A 121 4.57 5.50 -4.24
N GLY A 122 3.79 5.09 -3.24
CA GLY A 122 2.76 4.06 -3.35
C GLY A 122 1.41 4.67 -3.01
N ILE A 123 0.44 4.60 -3.91
CA ILE A 123 -0.90 5.16 -3.73
C ILE A 123 -1.97 4.08 -3.89
N GLY A 124 -2.94 4.03 -2.99
CA GLY A 124 -4.04 3.06 -3.04
C GLY A 124 -5.23 3.51 -2.20
N ASP A 125 -6.42 3.16 -2.65
CA ASP A 125 -7.66 3.28 -1.87
C ASP A 125 -7.97 1.90 -1.27
N VAL A 126 -7.35 1.59 -0.12
CA VAL A 126 -7.35 0.22 0.43
C VAL A 126 -8.63 -0.18 1.14
N ASP A 127 -9.42 0.78 1.58
CA ASP A 127 -10.70 0.56 2.27
C ASP A 127 -11.92 0.86 1.39
N GLY A 128 -11.71 1.44 0.21
CA GLY A 128 -12.76 1.73 -0.77
C GLY A 128 -13.65 2.92 -0.40
N ASN A 129 -13.14 3.82 0.45
CA ASN A 129 -13.88 5.01 0.89
C ASN A 129 -13.74 6.21 -0.06
N GLY A 130 -12.91 6.08 -1.13
CA GLY A 130 -12.61 7.12 -2.09
C GLY A 130 -11.47 8.05 -1.68
N PHE A 131 -10.93 7.90 -0.47
CA PHE A 131 -9.71 8.58 -0.04
C PHE A 131 -8.50 7.68 -0.26
N VAL A 132 -7.41 8.29 -0.74
CA VAL A 132 -6.21 7.54 -1.08
C VAL A 132 -5.22 7.52 0.08
N SER A 133 -4.72 6.33 0.38
CA SER A 133 -3.59 6.14 1.27
C SER A 133 -2.30 6.31 0.46
N LEU A 134 -1.42 7.20 0.91
CA LEU A 134 -0.17 7.54 0.24
C LEU A 134 1.02 7.19 1.14
N VAL A 135 1.87 6.30 0.65
CA VAL A 135 3.14 5.93 1.29
C VAL A 135 4.27 6.45 0.41
N GLN A 136 5.23 7.17 1.00
CA GLN A 136 6.30 7.83 0.24
C GLN A 136 7.67 7.58 0.86
N TYR A 137 8.69 7.59 0.00
CA TYR A 137 10.09 7.69 0.35
C TYR A 137 10.71 8.83 -0.44
N VAL A 138 11.40 9.74 0.25
CA VAL A 138 12.04 10.90 -0.35
C VAL A 138 13.54 10.82 -0.18
N GLN A 139 14.28 10.80 -1.29
CA GLN A 139 15.73 10.89 -1.36
C GLN A 139 16.10 12.28 -1.86
N PRO A 140 16.58 13.19 -1.00
CA PRO A 140 17.06 14.50 -1.45
C PRO A 140 18.37 14.37 -2.22
N SER A 141 18.66 15.36 -3.06
CA SER A 141 19.99 15.50 -3.70
C SER A 141 21.08 15.81 -2.67
N ALA A 142 22.31 15.42 -2.97
CA ALA A 142 23.47 15.73 -2.13
C ALA A 142 23.89 17.19 -2.37
N GLY A 143 23.67 18.09 -1.40
CA GLY A 143 24.16 19.46 -1.47
C GLY A 143 23.31 20.48 -0.70
N ALA A 144 23.84 21.68 -0.52
CA ALA A 144 23.10 22.81 0.05
C ALA A 144 22.08 23.30 -0.99
N GLY A 145 20.79 23.14 -0.70
CA GLY A 145 19.69 23.45 -1.62
C GLY A 145 19.10 22.21 -2.29
N ALA A 146 19.18 21.05 -1.64
CA ALA A 146 18.59 19.80 -2.10
C ALA A 146 17.17 20.02 -2.65
N THR A 147 17.01 19.91 -3.96
CA THR A 147 15.70 19.87 -4.60
C THR A 147 15.09 18.49 -4.35
N VAL A 148 13.93 18.49 -3.74
CA VAL A 148 13.14 17.27 -3.56
C VAL A 148 12.10 17.24 -4.67
N PRO A 149 11.98 16.17 -5.47
CA PRO A 149 10.97 16.12 -6.49
C PRO A 149 9.58 16.21 -5.84
N SER A 150 8.70 16.97 -6.47
CA SER A 150 7.29 16.99 -6.06
C SER A 150 6.70 15.60 -6.23
N ALA A 151 5.89 15.18 -5.27
CA ALA A 151 5.10 13.95 -5.42
C ALA A 151 4.23 14.05 -6.67
N VAL A 152 4.30 13.05 -7.53
CA VAL A 152 3.63 13.07 -8.85
C VAL A 152 2.13 12.92 -8.71
N PHE A 153 1.63 12.17 -7.73
CA PHE A 153 0.20 12.02 -7.49
C PHE A 153 -0.45 13.32 -6.99
N GLY A 154 -0.78 14.21 -7.96
CA GLY A 154 -1.68 15.34 -7.72
C GLY A 154 -1.22 16.41 -6.73
N GLY A 155 0.08 16.47 -6.40
CA GLY A 155 0.59 17.52 -5.51
C GLY A 155 0.21 17.34 -4.03
N LEU A 156 -0.02 16.10 -3.58
CA LEU A 156 -0.33 15.78 -2.17
C LEU A 156 0.81 16.11 -1.17
N GLY A 157 1.91 16.66 -1.65
CA GLY A 157 3.03 17.11 -0.84
C GLY A 157 3.95 15.99 -0.37
N LEU A 158 4.87 16.35 0.53
CA LEU A 158 5.81 15.42 1.14
C LEU A 158 5.24 14.88 2.46
N PRO A 159 5.64 13.66 2.87
CA PRO A 159 5.29 13.17 4.19
C PRO A 159 5.89 14.08 5.26
N ILE A 160 5.10 14.48 6.24
CA ILE A 160 5.49 15.38 7.31
C ILE A 160 5.50 14.62 8.63
N ASP A 161 6.55 14.77 9.41
CA ASP A 161 6.57 14.34 10.79
C ASP A 161 5.66 15.27 11.61
N LEU A 162 4.57 14.71 12.15
CA LEU A 162 3.56 15.47 12.89
C LEU A 162 4.08 16.11 14.19
N SER A 163 5.21 15.61 14.74
CA SER A 163 5.81 16.14 15.96
C SER A 163 6.72 17.33 15.70
N THR A 164 7.42 17.33 14.57
CA THR A 164 8.42 18.35 14.22
C THR A 164 7.96 19.30 13.12
N ASN A 165 6.86 18.96 12.43
CA ASN A 165 6.35 19.65 11.25
C ASN A 165 7.38 19.77 10.11
N ASN A 166 8.37 18.87 10.07
CA ASN A 166 9.39 18.80 9.03
C ASN A 166 9.12 17.65 8.06
N PRO A 167 9.55 17.76 6.79
CA PRO A 167 9.47 16.65 5.84
C PRO A 167 10.26 15.43 6.32
N VAL A 168 9.67 14.25 6.20
CA VAL A 168 10.34 12.98 6.47
C VAL A 168 11.17 12.60 5.26
N LEU A 169 12.49 12.62 5.42
CA LEU A 169 13.43 12.30 4.35
C LEU A 169 14.17 11.00 4.67
N ASN A 170 14.60 10.29 3.63
CA ASN A 170 15.37 9.05 3.74
C ASN A 170 14.70 7.92 4.54
N ALA A 171 13.38 7.98 4.68
CA ALA A 171 12.58 6.96 5.33
C ALA A 171 11.25 6.77 4.61
N VAL A 172 10.71 5.55 4.64
CA VAL A 172 9.34 5.29 4.14
C VAL A 172 8.35 5.79 5.18
N ALA A 173 7.48 6.71 4.79
CA ALA A 173 6.50 7.33 5.66
C ALA A 173 5.12 7.41 5.01
N ILE A 174 4.06 7.41 5.83
CA ILE A 174 2.70 7.71 5.36
C ILE A 174 2.56 9.22 5.21
N ASN A 175 1.93 9.63 4.12
CA ASN A 175 1.48 11.01 3.97
C ASN A 175 0.08 11.14 4.55
N TYR A 176 -0.03 11.66 5.77
CA TYR A 176 -1.29 11.81 6.51
C TYR A 176 -2.24 12.88 5.93
N VAL A 177 -1.79 13.64 4.93
CA VAL A 177 -2.66 14.63 4.26
C VAL A 177 -3.66 13.93 3.33
N ALA A 178 -3.31 12.74 2.83
CA ALA A 178 -4.16 12.01 1.91
C ALA A 178 -5.19 11.11 2.60
N ASP A 179 -4.81 10.46 3.71
CA ASP A 179 -5.67 9.55 4.49
C ASP A 179 -5.23 9.57 5.96
N PRO A 180 -6.00 10.21 6.86
CA PRO A 180 -5.64 10.33 8.26
C PRO A 180 -5.91 9.09 9.11
N TYR A 181 -6.43 7.96 8.53
CA TYR A 181 -6.80 6.76 9.29
C TYR A 181 -6.07 5.49 8.88
#